data_cda9e9e27bd86a5bd1cf09f807c8607f
#
_entry.id   cda9e9e27bd86a5bd1cf09f807c8607f
#
_cell.length_a   1.000
_cell.length_b   1.000
_cell.length_c   1.000
_cell.angle_alpha   90.00
_cell.angle_beta   90.00
_cell.angle_gamma   90.00
#
_symmetry.space_group_name_H-M   'P 1'
#
loop_
_entity.id
_entity.type
_entity.pdbx_description
1 polymer ?
#
loop_
_entity_poly.entity_id
_entity_poly.type
_entity_poly.pdbx_seq_one_letter_code
_entity_poly.pdbx_strand_id
1 'polypeptide(L)'
;PWLTNKIGHRKSWIVVMQSIIFFSLILWGLNDPKENIWIVGLVGLIIAIASSTQDIVTDALRIEQIGKTDGASMSAGAGVMVIGWYTGFKLGKVITFLTADYFEKIGYENYWQITFLLLTILIIICNIGLMFIGEKASSERKMQQRKNDQLILAKLGSSNSLNISIAWIIGTVTGPFISFFKSK
;
A
#
# COMPACT_ATOMS: atom_id res chain seq x y z
N PRO A 1 14.17 8.08 6.85
CA PRO A 1 14.84 9.17 6.09
C PRO A 1 15.72 8.65 4.96
N TRP A 2 16.50 7.56 5.17
CA TRP A 2 17.42 7.04 4.17
C TRP A 2 16.71 6.46 2.94
N LEU A 3 15.68 5.64 3.13
CA LEU A 3 14.91 5.02 2.06
C LEU A 3 14.14 6.08 1.25
N THR A 4 13.50 7.01 1.94
CA THR A 4 12.72 8.10 1.32
C THR A 4 13.55 9.05 0.46
N ASN A 5 14.84 9.19 0.77
CA ASN A 5 15.74 10.03 -0.02
C ASN A 5 16.25 9.32 -1.29
N LYS A 6 16.30 7.98 -1.31
CA LYS A 6 16.78 7.22 -2.48
C LYS A 6 15.70 6.88 -3.48
N ILE A 7 14.52 6.45 -3.03
CA ILE A 7 13.48 5.91 -3.92
C ILE A 7 12.18 6.71 -3.92
N GLY A 8 12.11 7.79 -3.14
CA GLY A 8 10.93 8.63 -3.02
C GLY A 8 10.08 8.28 -1.79
N HIS A 9 9.22 9.21 -1.39
CA HIS A 9 8.45 9.08 -0.15
C HIS A 9 7.35 8.02 -0.26
N ARG A 10 6.59 8.04 -1.36
CA ARG A 10 5.47 7.11 -1.56
C ARG A 10 5.93 5.71 -1.91
N LYS A 11 6.93 5.59 -2.78
CA LYS A 11 7.55 4.29 -3.09
C LYS A 11 8.12 3.62 -1.84
N SER A 12 8.74 4.39 -0.94
CA SER A 12 9.26 3.85 0.32
C SER A 12 8.17 3.21 1.17
N TRP A 13 6.98 3.83 1.24
CA TRP A 13 5.84 3.26 1.94
C TRP A 13 5.34 1.98 1.27
N ILE A 14 5.23 1.96 -0.06
CA ILE A 14 4.82 0.76 -0.81
C ILE A 14 5.80 -0.38 -0.54
N VAL A 15 7.11 -0.13 -0.61
CA VAL A 15 8.15 -1.15 -0.35
C VAL A 15 8.06 -1.67 1.08
N VAL A 16 7.82 -0.81 2.08
CA VAL A 16 7.65 -1.23 3.48
C VAL A 16 6.42 -2.12 3.62
N MET A 17 5.26 -1.72 3.07
CA MET A 17 4.03 -2.53 3.14
C MET A 17 4.20 -3.87 2.43
N GLN A 18 4.84 -3.89 1.26
CA GLN A 18 5.14 -5.12 0.54
C GLN A 18 6.12 -6.02 1.29
N SER A 19 7.09 -5.45 2.01
CA SER A 19 7.97 -6.24 2.88
C SER A 19 7.19 -6.90 4.02
N ILE A 20 6.23 -6.19 4.62
CA ILE A 20 5.35 -6.77 5.64
C ILE A 20 4.53 -7.93 5.05
N ILE A 21 3.93 -7.74 3.88
CA ILE A 21 3.16 -8.79 3.19
C ILE A 21 4.06 -9.98 2.85
N PHE A 22 5.27 -9.73 2.36
CA PHE A 22 6.26 -10.75 2.03
C PHE A 22 6.58 -11.66 3.23
N PHE A 23 6.96 -11.08 4.37
CA PHE A 23 7.24 -11.85 5.58
C PHE A 23 5.99 -12.54 6.13
N SER A 24 4.84 -11.90 6.03
CA SER A 24 3.57 -12.49 6.46
C SER A 24 3.16 -13.69 5.62
N LEU A 25 3.39 -13.68 4.31
CA LEU A 25 3.13 -14.82 3.43
C LEU A 25 4.04 -16.01 3.76
N ILE A 26 5.31 -15.76 4.04
CA ILE A 26 6.23 -16.81 4.49
C ILE A 26 5.74 -17.41 5.80
N LEU A 27 5.37 -16.56 6.77
CA LEU A 27 4.85 -17.01 8.05
C LEU A 27 3.53 -17.79 7.90
N TRP A 28 2.68 -17.39 6.97
CA TRP A 28 1.44 -18.12 6.65
C TRP A 28 1.71 -19.51 6.08
N GLY A 29 2.69 -19.63 5.19
CA GLY A 29 3.11 -20.92 4.63
C GLY A 29 3.73 -21.87 5.66
N LEU A 30 4.30 -21.34 6.75
CA LEU A 30 4.93 -22.15 7.81
C LEU A 30 3.94 -22.63 8.88
N ASN A 31 2.73 -22.10 8.92
CA ASN A 31 1.74 -22.45 9.94
C ASN A 31 0.60 -23.29 9.34
N ASP A 32 0.29 -24.42 9.99
CA ASP A 32 -0.88 -25.24 9.65
C ASP A 32 -2.14 -24.59 10.25
N PRO A 33 -3.15 -24.27 9.43
CA PRO A 33 -4.43 -23.74 9.91
C PRO A 33 -5.16 -24.67 10.88
N LYS A 34 -4.91 -25.98 10.81
CA LYS A 34 -5.53 -26.99 11.68
C LYS A 34 -5.00 -26.90 13.11
N GLU A 35 -3.73 -26.52 13.27
CA GLU A 35 -3.08 -26.43 14.58
C GLU A 35 -3.24 -25.05 15.21
N ASN A 36 -3.11 -23.97 14.39
CA ASN A 36 -2.98 -22.60 14.88
C ASN A 36 -3.85 -21.59 14.12
N ILE A 37 -5.17 -21.79 14.14
CA ILE A 37 -6.14 -20.91 13.45
C ILE A 37 -6.00 -19.42 13.84
N TRP A 38 -5.66 -19.14 15.10
CA TRP A 38 -5.50 -17.78 15.60
C TRP A 38 -4.30 -17.06 15.01
N ILE A 39 -3.17 -17.78 14.84
CA ILE A 39 -1.97 -17.22 14.19
C ILE A 39 -2.27 -16.94 12.73
N VAL A 40 -2.93 -17.86 12.05
CA VAL A 40 -3.33 -17.67 10.63
C VAL A 40 -4.26 -16.47 10.48
N GLY A 41 -5.24 -16.30 11.39
CA GLY A 41 -6.15 -15.16 11.41
C GLY A 41 -5.42 -13.84 11.67
N LEU A 42 -4.48 -13.81 12.62
CA LEU A 42 -3.72 -12.61 12.96
C LEU A 42 -2.78 -12.20 11.81
N VAL A 43 -2.09 -13.15 11.20
CA VAL A 43 -1.24 -12.89 10.03
C VAL A 43 -2.08 -12.38 8.85
N GLY A 44 -3.26 -12.97 8.62
CA GLY A 44 -4.21 -12.50 7.63
C GLY A 44 -4.66 -11.05 7.87
N LEU A 45 -4.90 -10.67 9.12
CA LEU A 45 -5.22 -9.30 9.50
C LEU A 45 -4.06 -8.33 9.19
N ILE A 46 -2.82 -8.73 9.48
CA ILE A 46 -1.62 -7.94 9.17
C ILE A 46 -1.51 -7.72 7.65
N ILE A 47 -1.70 -8.77 6.86
CA ILE A 47 -1.69 -8.69 5.39
C ILE A 47 -2.80 -7.73 4.91
N ALA A 48 -4.00 -7.82 5.45
CA ALA A 48 -5.13 -6.97 5.06
C ALA A 48 -4.84 -5.49 5.35
N ILE A 49 -4.29 -5.16 6.53
CA ILE A 49 -3.91 -3.79 6.91
C ILE A 49 -2.79 -3.27 5.99
N ALA A 50 -1.77 -4.08 5.74
CA ALA A 50 -0.65 -3.68 4.88
C ALA A 50 -1.11 -3.47 3.43
N SER A 51 -1.96 -4.35 2.90
CA SER A 51 -2.53 -4.25 1.55
C SER A 51 -3.40 -3.00 1.41
N SER A 52 -4.32 -2.76 2.34
CA SER A 52 -5.18 -1.56 2.31
C SER A 52 -4.35 -0.26 2.37
N THR A 53 -3.30 -0.24 3.19
CA THR A 53 -2.39 0.91 3.27
C THR A 53 -1.64 1.11 1.96
N GLN A 54 -1.18 0.01 1.34
CA GLN A 54 -0.52 0.05 0.02
C GLN A 54 -1.43 0.62 -1.05
N ASP A 55 -2.69 0.22 -1.10
CA ASP A 55 -3.68 0.71 -2.08
C ASP A 55 -3.83 2.23 -2.00
N ILE A 56 -3.97 2.78 -0.78
CA ILE A 56 -4.06 4.23 -0.56
C ILE A 56 -2.81 4.95 -1.07
N VAL A 57 -1.63 4.41 -0.79
CA VAL A 57 -0.36 5.04 -1.20
C VAL A 57 -0.17 4.95 -2.72
N THR A 58 -0.57 3.83 -3.33
CA THR A 58 -0.52 3.64 -4.79
C THR A 58 -1.46 4.61 -5.50
N ASP A 59 -2.66 4.80 -4.99
CA ASP A 59 -3.61 5.80 -5.52
C ASP A 59 -3.06 7.20 -5.44
N ALA A 60 -2.48 7.54 -4.31
CA ALA A 60 -1.86 8.85 -4.14
C ALA A 60 -0.66 9.05 -5.07
N LEU A 61 0.14 8.01 -5.33
CA LEU A 61 1.23 8.05 -6.31
C LEU A 61 0.68 8.28 -7.73
N ARG A 62 -0.37 7.57 -8.11
CA ARG A 62 -1.04 7.72 -9.41
C ARG A 62 -1.55 9.14 -9.63
N ILE A 63 -2.27 9.70 -8.66
CA ILE A 63 -2.81 11.08 -8.73
C ILE A 63 -1.69 12.09 -8.89
N GLU A 64 -0.57 11.91 -8.22
CA GLU A 64 0.57 12.80 -8.36
C GLU A 64 1.29 12.69 -9.69
N GLN A 65 1.33 11.49 -10.28
CA GLN A 65 1.96 11.26 -11.59
C GLN A 65 1.17 11.90 -12.73
N ILE A 66 -0.15 11.75 -12.72
CA ILE A 66 -1.05 12.27 -13.75
C ILE A 66 -1.18 13.80 -13.64
N GLY A 67 -1.17 14.34 -12.42
CA GLY A 67 -1.42 15.75 -12.17
C GLY A 67 -2.90 16.09 -12.07
N LYS A 68 -3.21 17.16 -11.35
CA LYS A 68 -4.60 17.55 -11.03
C LYS A 68 -5.32 18.29 -12.16
N THR A 69 -4.60 18.70 -13.22
CA THR A 69 -5.11 19.58 -14.28
C THR A 69 -5.65 18.83 -15.49
N ASP A 70 -5.34 17.55 -15.63
CA ASP A 70 -5.78 16.73 -16.76
C ASP A 70 -6.86 15.72 -16.33
N GLY A 71 -8.13 16.12 -16.46
CA GLY A 71 -9.28 15.29 -16.11
C GLY A 71 -9.41 14.03 -16.98
N ALA A 72 -9.02 14.08 -18.25
CA ALA A 72 -9.09 12.92 -19.15
C ALA A 72 -8.08 11.86 -18.75
N SER A 73 -6.83 12.24 -18.52
CA SER A 73 -5.77 11.32 -18.06
C SER A 73 -6.07 10.79 -16.66
N MET A 74 -6.69 11.58 -15.79
CA MET A 74 -7.11 11.12 -14.46
C MET A 74 -8.18 10.03 -14.55
N SER A 75 -9.17 10.20 -15.41
CA SER A 75 -10.23 9.22 -15.67
C SER A 75 -9.68 7.93 -16.28
N ALA A 76 -8.80 8.05 -17.29
CA ALA A 76 -8.13 6.91 -17.91
C ALA A 76 -7.27 6.15 -16.88
N GLY A 77 -6.51 6.86 -16.04
CA GLY A 77 -5.72 6.25 -14.97
C GLY A 77 -6.57 5.51 -13.93
N ALA A 78 -7.77 6.01 -13.62
CA ALA A 78 -8.72 5.31 -12.76
C ALA A 78 -9.23 4.01 -13.42
N GLY A 79 -9.54 4.05 -14.72
CA GLY A 79 -9.95 2.87 -15.48
C GLY A 79 -8.88 1.78 -15.50
N VAL A 80 -7.63 2.14 -15.78
CA VAL A 80 -6.49 1.21 -15.77
C VAL A 80 -6.30 0.58 -14.39
N MET A 81 -6.45 1.36 -13.32
CA MET A 81 -6.36 0.84 -11.95
C MET A 81 -7.43 -0.22 -11.68
N VAL A 82 -8.68 0.03 -12.05
CA VAL A 82 -9.78 -0.93 -11.88
C VAL A 82 -9.50 -2.22 -12.65
N ILE A 83 -9.05 -2.12 -13.91
CA ILE A 83 -8.67 -3.28 -14.72
C ILE A 83 -7.53 -4.05 -14.05
N GLY A 84 -6.49 -3.36 -13.59
CA GLY A 84 -5.37 -3.97 -12.88
C GLY A 84 -5.80 -4.69 -11.60
N TRP A 85 -6.67 -4.07 -10.81
CA TRP A 85 -7.21 -4.67 -9.58
C TRP A 85 -8.00 -5.95 -9.87
N TYR A 86 -8.97 -5.90 -10.80
CA TYR A 86 -9.75 -7.09 -11.18
C TYR A 86 -8.88 -8.20 -11.76
N THR A 87 -7.93 -7.84 -12.62
CA THR A 87 -7.03 -8.81 -13.24
C THR A 87 -6.11 -9.46 -12.20
N GLY A 88 -5.48 -8.66 -11.34
CA GLY A 88 -4.63 -9.15 -10.27
C GLY A 88 -5.36 -10.06 -9.29
N PHE A 89 -6.58 -9.67 -8.88
CA PHE A 89 -7.42 -10.47 -8.00
C PHE A 89 -7.81 -11.83 -8.61
N LYS A 90 -8.21 -11.84 -9.88
CA LYS A 90 -8.57 -13.08 -10.58
C LYS A 90 -7.36 -13.98 -10.85
N LEU A 91 -6.28 -13.41 -11.40
CA LEU A 91 -5.05 -14.16 -11.68
C LEU A 91 -4.42 -14.70 -10.39
N GLY A 92 -4.37 -13.91 -9.33
CA GLY A 92 -3.85 -14.34 -8.04
C GLY A 92 -4.60 -15.55 -7.50
N LYS A 93 -5.94 -15.55 -7.54
CA LYS A 93 -6.75 -16.71 -7.15
C LYS A 93 -6.48 -17.94 -8.02
N VAL A 94 -6.49 -17.78 -9.34
CA VAL A 94 -6.27 -18.88 -10.28
C VAL A 94 -4.90 -19.49 -10.05
N ILE A 95 -3.85 -18.68 -9.96
CA ILE A 95 -2.48 -19.16 -9.70
C ILE A 95 -2.42 -19.90 -8.37
N THR A 96 -3.01 -19.34 -7.31
CA THR A 96 -3.00 -19.96 -5.98
C THR A 96 -3.66 -21.33 -5.99
N PHE A 97 -4.89 -21.44 -6.53
CA PHE A 97 -5.61 -22.70 -6.50
C PHE A 97 -5.03 -23.75 -7.45
N LEU A 98 -4.60 -23.37 -8.66
CA LEU A 98 -3.97 -24.32 -9.59
C LEU A 98 -2.63 -24.83 -9.04
N THR A 99 -1.87 -23.98 -8.40
CA THR A 99 -0.59 -24.39 -7.78
C THR A 99 -0.83 -25.33 -6.61
N ALA A 100 -1.78 -24.99 -5.73
CA ALA A 100 -2.11 -25.85 -4.59
C ALA A 100 -2.64 -27.24 -5.05
N ASP A 101 -3.59 -27.26 -6.00
CA ASP A 101 -4.15 -28.51 -6.58
C ASP A 101 -3.07 -29.38 -7.25
N TYR A 102 -2.14 -28.73 -7.99
CA TYR A 102 -1.05 -29.44 -8.64
C TYR A 102 -0.11 -30.13 -7.65
N PHE A 103 0.33 -29.41 -6.60
CA PHE A 103 1.24 -29.97 -5.60
C PHE A 103 0.54 -30.97 -4.68
N GLU A 104 -0.75 -30.80 -4.38
CA GLU A 104 -1.56 -31.79 -3.67
C GLU A 104 -1.64 -33.12 -4.46
N LYS A 105 -1.91 -33.06 -5.77
CA LYS A 105 -1.99 -34.25 -6.65
C LYS A 105 -0.67 -35.02 -6.78
N ILE A 106 0.45 -34.34 -6.68
CA ILE A 106 1.79 -34.99 -6.67
C ILE A 106 2.11 -35.62 -5.29
N GLY A 107 1.26 -35.41 -4.28
CA GLY A 107 1.46 -35.96 -2.95
C GLY A 107 2.39 -35.13 -2.06
N TYR A 108 2.52 -33.84 -2.31
CA TYR A 108 3.32 -32.96 -1.47
C TYR A 108 2.56 -32.59 -0.20
N GLU A 109 3.03 -33.01 0.96
CA GLU A 109 2.33 -32.79 2.23
C GLU A 109 2.15 -31.30 2.55
N ASN A 110 3.14 -30.45 2.19
CA ASN A 110 3.13 -29.01 2.48
C ASN A 110 2.84 -28.16 1.24
N TYR A 111 1.85 -28.53 0.43
CA TYR A 111 1.50 -27.85 -0.82
C TYR A 111 1.12 -26.37 -0.65
N TRP A 112 0.52 -25.99 0.46
CA TRP A 112 0.23 -24.59 0.78
C TRP A 112 1.50 -23.77 1.00
N GLN A 113 2.51 -24.32 1.65
CA GLN A 113 3.80 -23.65 1.86
C GLN A 113 4.47 -23.27 0.53
N ILE A 114 4.50 -24.20 -0.43
CA ILE A 114 5.05 -23.94 -1.75
C ILE A 114 4.23 -22.90 -2.50
N THR A 115 2.90 -22.98 -2.40
CA THR A 115 1.99 -22.02 -3.04
C THR A 115 2.24 -20.61 -2.52
N PHE A 116 2.37 -20.40 -1.22
CA PHE A 116 2.68 -19.08 -0.66
C PHE A 116 4.08 -18.60 -0.99
N LEU A 117 5.07 -19.49 -1.10
CA LEU A 117 6.41 -19.16 -1.58
C LEU A 117 6.38 -18.65 -3.04
N LEU A 118 5.62 -19.28 -3.92
CA LEU A 118 5.46 -18.82 -5.30
C LEU A 118 4.77 -17.45 -5.38
N LEU A 119 3.74 -17.21 -4.56
CA LEU A 119 3.11 -15.88 -4.46
C LEU A 119 4.10 -14.83 -3.95
N THR A 120 4.97 -15.20 -3.05
CA THR A 120 6.03 -14.33 -2.53
C THR A 120 7.01 -13.92 -3.63
N ILE A 121 7.40 -14.85 -4.51
CA ILE A 121 8.23 -14.57 -5.70
C ILE A 121 7.49 -13.61 -6.65
N LEU A 122 6.20 -13.81 -6.87
CA LEU A 122 5.40 -12.92 -7.71
C LEU A 122 5.38 -11.48 -7.17
N ILE A 123 5.27 -11.30 -5.87
CA ILE A 123 5.36 -9.98 -5.23
C ILE A 123 6.72 -9.32 -5.48
N ILE A 124 7.82 -10.08 -5.43
CA ILE A 124 9.16 -9.55 -5.74
C ILE A 124 9.21 -9.03 -7.18
N ILE A 125 8.67 -9.78 -8.13
CA ILE A 125 8.60 -9.38 -9.55
C ILE A 125 7.80 -8.09 -9.69
N CYS A 126 6.64 -7.98 -9.04
CA CYS A 126 5.84 -6.75 -9.04
C CYS A 126 6.59 -5.56 -8.43
N ASN A 127 7.40 -5.77 -7.38
CA ASN A 127 8.23 -4.73 -6.78
C ASN A 127 9.30 -4.21 -7.75
N ILE A 128 9.91 -5.09 -8.53
CA ILE A 128 10.86 -4.69 -9.57
C ILE A 128 10.16 -3.77 -10.59
N GLY A 129 8.94 -4.12 -11.02
CA GLY A 129 8.13 -3.28 -11.91
C GLY A 129 7.85 -1.90 -11.32
N LEU A 130 7.56 -1.81 -10.01
CA LEU A 130 7.34 -0.53 -9.33
C LEU A 130 8.58 0.38 -9.34
N MET A 131 9.78 -0.17 -9.33
CA MET A 131 11.02 0.62 -9.34
C MET A 131 11.21 1.43 -10.63
N PHE A 132 10.64 0.98 -11.75
CA PHE A 132 10.70 1.70 -13.02
C PHE A 132 9.80 2.95 -13.07
N ILE A 133 8.83 3.08 -12.15
CA ILE A 133 7.98 4.27 -12.09
C ILE A 133 8.79 5.42 -11.48
N GLY A 134 8.95 6.53 -12.20
CA GLY A 134 9.59 7.75 -11.66
C GLY A 134 8.71 8.39 -10.58
N GLU A 135 9.26 8.84 -9.46
CA GLU A 135 8.53 9.67 -8.48
C GLU A 135 9.02 11.13 -8.61
N LYS A 136 8.08 12.07 -8.83
CA LYS A 136 8.42 13.51 -8.90
C LYS A 136 9.05 13.99 -7.60
N ALA A 137 10.04 14.88 -7.69
CA ALA A 137 10.83 15.34 -6.57
C ALA A 137 9.97 15.79 -5.37
N SER A 138 10.33 15.30 -4.20
CA SER A 138 9.59 15.52 -2.95
C SER A 138 9.71 16.96 -2.39
N SER A 139 10.51 17.83 -3.02
CA SER A 139 10.81 19.19 -2.54
C SER A 139 9.58 20.08 -2.48
N GLU A 140 8.78 20.12 -3.54
CA GLU A 140 7.56 20.93 -3.61
C GLU A 140 6.49 20.45 -2.61
N ARG A 141 6.35 19.14 -2.47
CA ARG A 141 5.44 18.52 -1.48
C ARG A 141 5.82 18.88 -0.04
N LYS A 142 7.11 18.76 0.29
CA LYS A 142 7.62 19.12 1.61
C LYS A 142 7.37 20.59 1.93
N MET A 143 7.52 21.45 0.91
CA MET A 143 7.27 22.88 1.06
C MET A 143 5.78 23.19 1.26
N GLN A 144 4.89 22.53 0.50
CA GLN A 144 3.44 22.68 0.66
C GLN A 144 2.95 22.14 2.02
N GLN A 145 3.45 20.99 2.44
CA GLN A 145 3.11 20.40 3.72
C GLN A 145 3.58 21.28 4.87
N ARG A 146 4.82 21.77 4.84
CA ARG A 146 5.33 22.72 5.85
C ARG A 146 4.50 24.00 5.93
N LYS A 147 4.05 24.56 4.79
CA LYS A 147 3.15 25.70 4.77
C LYS A 147 1.82 25.40 5.45
N ASN A 148 1.22 24.26 5.15
CA ASN A 148 -0.04 23.83 5.75
C ASN A 148 0.11 23.58 7.27
N ASP A 149 1.18 22.91 7.69
CA ASP A 149 1.46 22.64 9.10
C ASP A 149 1.66 23.95 9.87
N GLN A 150 2.38 24.92 9.30
CA GLN A 150 2.57 26.25 9.89
C GLN A 150 1.25 27.02 10.02
N LEU A 151 0.37 26.95 9.02
CA LEU A 151 -0.95 27.59 9.08
C LEU A 151 -1.84 26.98 10.17
N ILE A 152 -1.77 25.67 10.36
CA ILE A 152 -2.55 24.97 11.39
C ILE A 152 -1.97 25.27 12.79
N LEU A 153 -0.65 25.25 12.93
CA LEU A 153 0.04 25.59 14.18
C LEU A 153 -0.22 27.06 14.60
N ALA A 154 -0.23 27.96 13.64
CA ALA A 154 -0.56 29.37 13.89
C ALA A 154 -2.01 29.54 14.42
N LYS A 155 -2.94 28.72 13.98
CA LYS A 155 -4.32 28.69 14.47
C LYS A 155 -4.46 28.07 15.87
N LEU A 156 -3.58 27.15 16.24
CA LEU A 156 -3.60 26.45 17.54
C LEU A 156 -2.85 27.22 18.66
N GLY A 157 -2.14 28.29 18.31
CA GLY A 157 -1.56 29.25 19.29
C GLY A 157 -0.41 28.71 20.15
N SER A 158 0.09 27.50 19.92
CA SER A 158 1.17 26.91 20.73
C SER A 158 1.94 25.83 19.97
N SER A 159 3.24 25.78 20.18
CA SER A 159 4.17 24.81 19.58
C SER A 159 4.42 23.57 20.45
N ASN A 160 3.46 23.16 21.28
CA ASN A 160 3.60 22.00 22.15
C ASN A 160 3.52 20.70 21.33
N SER A 161 4.20 19.63 21.75
CA SER A 161 4.23 18.33 21.05
C SER A 161 2.83 17.74 20.80
N LEU A 162 1.91 17.93 21.73
CA LEU A 162 0.50 17.56 21.61
C LEU A 162 -0.21 18.32 20.47
N ASN A 163 0.04 19.62 20.36
CA ASN A 163 -0.57 20.47 19.33
C ASN A 163 -0.03 20.15 17.94
N ILE A 164 1.23 19.73 17.83
CA ILE A 164 1.82 19.26 16.58
C ILE A 164 1.12 17.96 16.12
N SER A 165 0.87 17.03 17.03
CA SER A 165 0.15 15.78 16.74
C SER A 165 -1.31 16.06 16.34
N ILE A 166 -1.99 16.96 17.04
CA ILE A 166 -3.36 17.39 16.72
C ILE A 166 -3.40 18.10 15.38
N ALA A 167 -2.46 18.99 15.08
CA ALA A 167 -2.34 19.66 13.79
C ALA A 167 -2.15 18.69 12.65
N TRP A 168 -1.33 17.66 12.86
CA TRP A 168 -1.10 16.61 11.89
C TRP A 168 -2.38 15.80 11.63
N ILE A 169 -3.10 15.39 12.67
CA ILE A 169 -4.38 14.66 12.54
C ILE A 169 -5.42 15.52 11.83
N ILE A 170 -5.58 16.78 12.21
CA ILE A 170 -6.52 17.72 11.58
C ILE A 170 -6.16 17.92 10.11
N GLY A 171 -4.90 18.14 9.77
CA GLY A 171 -4.45 18.36 8.41
C GLY A 171 -4.55 17.11 7.52
N THR A 172 -4.27 15.94 8.09
CA THR A 172 -4.15 14.69 7.32
C THR A 172 -5.48 13.93 7.24
N VAL A 173 -6.30 13.99 8.27
CA VAL A 173 -7.57 13.23 8.35
C VAL A 173 -8.78 14.14 8.16
N THR A 174 -9.00 15.13 9.04
CA THR A 174 -10.22 15.91 9.03
C THR A 174 -10.27 16.97 7.92
N GLY A 175 -9.13 17.56 7.57
CA GLY A 175 -9.05 18.59 6.54
C GLY A 175 -9.58 18.16 5.18
N PRO A 176 -9.16 17.02 4.62
CA PRO A 176 -9.68 16.47 3.36
C PRO A 176 -11.18 16.18 3.40
N PHE A 177 -11.70 15.64 4.51
CA PHE A 177 -13.14 15.40 4.67
C PHE A 177 -13.95 16.70 4.67
N ILE A 178 -13.51 17.70 5.43
CA ILE A 178 -14.19 19.01 5.49
C ILE A 178 -14.17 19.69 4.11
N SER A 179 -13.04 19.63 3.40
CA SER A 179 -12.94 20.22 2.06
C SER A 179 -13.82 19.50 1.04
N PHE A 180 -13.96 18.19 1.13
CA PHE A 180 -14.85 17.40 0.28
C PHE A 180 -16.32 17.81 0.46
N PHE A 181 -16.79 17.99 1.70
CA PHE A 181 -18.18 18.40 1.96
C PHE A 181 -18.43 19.89 1.71
N LYS A 182 -17.41 20.75 1.72
CA LYS A 182 -17.53 22.18 1.39
C LYS A 182 -17.44 22.48 -0.11
N SER A 183 -16.99 21.53 -0.90
CA SER A 183 -16.80 21.65 -2.36
C SER A 183 -18.08 21.40 -3.17
N LYS A 184 -19.25 21.80 -2.60
CA LYS A 184 -20.51 21.85 -3.34
C LYS A 184 -20.80 23.25 -3.81
#